data_c338afa2055f51bf9abb343f45edbbe4
#
_entry.id   c338afa2055f51bf9abb343f45edbbe4
#
_cell.length_a   1.000
_cell.length_b   1.000
_cell.length_c   1.000
_cell.angle_alpha   90.00
_cell.angle_beta   90.00
_cell.angle_gamma   90.00
#
_symmetry.space_group_name_H-M   'P 1'
#
loop_
_entity.id
_entity.type
_entity.pdbx_description
1 polymer ?
#
loop_
_entity_poly.entity_id
_entity_poly.type
_entity_poly.pdbx_seq_one_letter_code
_entity_poly.pdbx_strand_id
1 'polypeptide(L)'
;MREGAPKPDVSTPDSFKKAVMAARNVVYTDPATPNGSGVVTMRILAAAGLIDAVKAKGKQEGLGPGKELIAKGEYEMGLFNISEATIPGVVLAGPVPAPLQDHTSYDAAVLAGAPNKEAAAGFLKYVTGKPAAATWKAANIDAM
;
A
#
# COMPACT_ATOMS: atom_id res chain seq x y z
N MET A 1 4.42 -9.68 3.09
CA MET A 1 5.26 -10.69 3.75
C MET A 1 5.95 -11.57 2.72
N ARG A 2 7.02 -12.28 3.11
CA ARG A 2 7.75 -13.17 2.20
C ARG A 2 6.87 -14.32 1.74
N GLU A 3 6.99 -14.70 0.49
CA GLU A 3 6.34 -15.89 -0.06
C GLU A 3 6.79 -17.15 0.70
N GLY A 4 5.85 -18.08 0.95
CA GLY A 4 6.09 -19.29 1.73
C GLY A 4 6.11 -19.11 3.25
N ALA A 5 6.11 -17.89 3.78
CA ALA A 5 5.96 -17.66 5.23
C ALA A 5 4.51 -17.89 5.69
N PRO A 6 4.28 -18.31 6.95
CA PRO A 6 2.94 -18.45 7.49
C PRO A 6 2.15 -17.15 7.39
N LYS A 7 0.96 -17.21 6.83
CA LYS A 7 0.10 -16.03 6.62
C LYS A 7 -0.66 -15.71 7.92
N PRO A 8 -0.46 -14.53 8.54
CA PRO A 8 -1.25 -14.16 9.70
C PRO A 8 -2.69 -13.84 9.29
N ASP A 9 -3.62 -14.03 10.19
CA ASP A 9 -4.97 -13.50 10.05
C ASP A 9 -4.93 -11.99 10.25
N VAL A 10 -5.44 -11.25 9.26
CA VAL A 10 -5.58 -9.78 9.27
C VAL A 10 -7.00 -9.35 8.91
N SER A 11 -7.98 -10.27 9.02
CA SER A 11 -9.37 -10.05 8.57
C SER A 11 -10.19 -9.11 9.46
N THR A 12 -9.78 -8.94 10.72
CA THR A 12 -10.44 -8.05 11.68
C THR A 12 -9.44 -7.05 12.28
N PRO A 13 -9.91 -5.91 12.83
CA PRO A 13 -9.03 -4.96 13.52
C PRO A 13 -8.18 -5.61 14.62
N ASP A 14 -8.75 -6.51 15.39
CA ASP A 14 -8.03 -7.18 16.48
C ASP A 14 -7.00 -8.19 15.98
N SER A 15 -7.35 -9.00 14.95
CA SER A 15 -6.39 -9.92 14.36
C SER A 15 -5.26 -9.18 13.64
N PHE A 16 -5.57 -8.07 12.95
CA PHE A 16 -4.56 -7.19 12.36
C PHE A 16 -3.59 -6.62 13.41
N LYS A 17 -4.12 -6.07 14.53
CA LYS A 17 -3.30 -5.57 15.63
C LYS A 17 -2.41 -6.66 16.21
N LYS A 18 -2.97 -7.85 16.45
CA LYS A 18 -2.21 -9.00 16.95
C LYS A 18 -1.11 -9.41 15.98
N ALA A 19 -1.39 -9.47 14.68
CA ALA A 19 -0.42 -9.81 13.66
C ALA A 19 0.75 -8.80 13.61
N VAL A 20 0.44 -7.50 13.62
CA VAL A 20 1.47 -6.44 13.65
C VAL A 20 2.28 -6.50 14.93
N MET A 21 1.65 -6.72 16.09
CA MET A 21 2.34 -6.83 17.38
C MET A 21 3.24 -8.07 17.46
N ALA A 22 2.79 -9.21 16.91
CA ALA A 22 3.53 -10.47 16.91
C ALA A 22 4.71 -10.48 15.92
N ALA A 23 4.64 -9.72 14.83
CA ALA A 23 5.71 -9.62 13.86
C ALA A 23 7.03 -9.20 14.53
N ARG A 24 8.11 -9.90 14.25
CA ARG A 24 9.45 -9.61 14.77
C ARG A 24 9.91 -8.20 14.40
N ASN A 25 9.67 -7.81 13.15
CA ASN A 25 9.98 -6.49 12.62
C ASN A 25 9.02 -6.13 11.47
N VAL A 26 8.90 -4.82 11.23
CA VAL A 26 7.98 -4.26 10.24
C VAL A 26 8.72 -3.24 9.37
N VAL A 27 8.51 -3.28 8.07
CA VAL A 27 8.98 -2.23 7.15
C VAL A 27 7.78 -1.50 6.53
N TYR A 28 7.86 -0.20 6.41
CA TYR A 28 6.79 0.61 5.84
C TYR A 28 7.36 1.81 5.09
N THR A 29 6.57 2.37 4.18
CA THR A 29 7.00 3.52 3.39
C THR A 29 7.23 4.73 4.29
N ASP A 30 8.35 5.42 4.09
CA ASP A 30 8.66 6.65 4.80
C ASP A 30 7.60 7.72 4.50
N PRO A 31 6.93 8.27 5.53
CA PRO A 31 5.91 9.31 5.36
C PRO A 31 6.47 10.63 4.77
N ALA A 32 7.78 10.84 4.80
CA ALA A 32 8.43 11.99 4.17
C ALA A 32 8.56 11.83 2.65
N THR A 33 8.32 10.64 2.10
CA THR A 33 8.34 10.44 0.64
C THR A 33 7.08 11.00 -0.03
N PRO A 34 7.19 11.55 -1.26
CA PRO A 34 6.06 12.21 -1.94
C PRO A 34 4.92 11.28 -2.37
N ASN A 35 5.09 9.96 -2.28
CA ASN A 35 4.11 8.99 -2.81
C ASN A 35 2.86 8.76 -1.94
N GLY A 36 2.74 9.42 -0.80
CA GLY A 36 1.55 9.39 0.06
C GLY A 36 1.32 8.09 0.85
N SER A 37 1.88 6.94 0.44
CA SER A 37 1.62 5.65 1.09
C SER A 37 2.12 5.59 2.54
N GLY A 38 3.23 6.27 2.84
CA GLY A 38 3.74 6.38 4.20
C GLY A 38 2.80 7.17 5.12
N VAL A 39 2.20 8.25 4.61
CA VAL A 39 1.22 9.06 5.37
C VAL A 39 -0.03 8.24 5.68
N VAL A 40 -0.55 7.49 4.70
CA VAL A 40 -1.69 6.58 4.90
C VAL A 40 -1.36 5.52 5.93
N THR A 41 -0.19 4.88 5.83
CA THR A 41 0.27 3.89 6.81
C THR A 41 0.32 4.47 8.23
N MET A 42 0.84 5.68 8.39
CA MET A 42 0.89 6.32 9.72
C MET A 42 -0.49 6.61 10.29
N ARG A 43 -1.47 7.01 9.45
CA ARG A 43 -2.87 7.19 9.90
C ARG A 43 -3.50 5.88 10.35
N ILE A 44 -3.30 4.79 9.60
CA ILE A 44 -3.77 3.45 9.97
C ILE A 44 -3.16 3.01 11.31
N LEU A 45 -1.85 3.17 11.48
CA LEU A 45 -1.15 2.82 12.72
C LEU A 45 -1.63 3.65 13.90
N ALA A 46 -1.92 4.95 13.69
CA ALA A 46 -2.50 5.81 14.71
C ALA A 46 -3.90 5.34 15.13
N ALA A 47 -4.78 5.09 14.17
CA ALA A 47 -6.13 4.58 14.42
C ALA A 47 -6.13 3.21 15.12
N ALA A 48 -5.12 2.37 14.83
CA ALA A 48 -4.94 1.08 15.47
C ALA A 48 -4.25 1.15 16.84
N GLY A 49 -3.67 2.30 17.24
CA GLY A 49 -2.87 2.43 18.46
C GLY A 49 -1.54 1.70 18.40
N LEU A 50 -0.93 1.58 17.20
CA LEU A 50 0.27 0.78 16.94
C LEU A 50 1.54 1.60 16.67
N ILE A 51 1.47 2.93 16.69
CA ILE A 51 2.60 3.79 16.31
C ILE A 51 3.86 3.45 17.09
N ASP A 52 3.78 3.42 18.42
CA ASP A 52 4.97 3.20 19.27
C ASP A 52 5.53 1.78 19.11
N ALA A 53 4.64 0.80 19.03
CA ALA A 53 5.03 -0.61 18.81
C ALA A 53 5.74 -0.79 17.46
N VAL A 54 5.26 -0.14 16.42
CA VAL A 54 5.89 -0.21 15.08
C VAL A 54 7.18 0.59 15.04
N LYS A 55 7.24 1.78 15.64
CA LYS A 55 8.50 2.56 15.73
C LYS A 55 9.61 1.82 16.44
N ALA A 56 9.28 1.06 17.49
CA ALA A 56 10.28 0.30 18.29
C ALA A 56 10.96 -0.83 17.50
N LYS A 57 10.32 -1.38 16.46
CA LYS A 57 10.81 -2.53 15.67
C LYS A 57 10.71 -2.34 14.16
N GLY A 58 10.29 -1.17 13.74
CA GLY A 58 10.05 -0.84 12.34
C GLY A 58 11.19 -0.11 11.68
N LYS A 59 11.22 -0.20 10.36
CA LYS A 59 12.10 0.58 9.48
C LYS A 59 11.26 1.35 8.48
N GLN A 60 11.54 2.64 8.37
CA GLN A 60 11.05 3.47 7.28
C GLN A 60 11.97 3.31 6.08
N GLU A 61 11.42 2.99 4.94
CA GLU A 61 12.17 2.79 3.71
C GLU A 61 11.41 3.30 2.50
N GLY A 62 12.12 3.53 1.39
CA GLY A 62 11.49 3.70 0.09
C GLY A 62 10.72 2.44 -0.31
N LEU A 63 9.71 2.60 -1.15
CA LEU A 63 8.80 1.52 -1.55
C LEU A 63 9.54 0.30 -2.14
N GLY A 64 10.47 0.52 -3.09
CA GLY A 64 11.26 -0.55 -3.72
C GLY A 64 12.13 -1.30 -2.71
N PRO A 65 13.07 -0.61 -2.04
CA PRO A 65 13.94 -1.23 -1.05
C PRO A 65 13.19 -1.94 0.08
N GLY A 66 12.09 -1.37 0.56
CA GLY A 66 11.26 -1.99 1.60
C GLY A 66 10.73 -3.37 1.21
N LYS A 67 10.26 -3.53 -0.03
CA LYS A 67 9.78 -4.82 -0.54
C LYS A 67 10.91 -5.84 -0.72
N GLU A 68 12.07 -5.40 -1.16
CA GLU A 68 13.25 -6.26 -1.28
C GLU A 68 13.70 -6.83 0.07
N LEU A 69 13.65 -6.04 1.14
CA LEU A 69 13.95 -6.51 2.50
C LEU A 69 13.02 -7.65 2.92
N ILE A 70 11.74 -7.59 2.53
CA ILE A 70 10.79 -8.68 2.77
C ILE A 70 11.11 -9.91 1.93
N ALA A 71 11.36 -9.74 0.63
CA ALA A 71 11.70 -10.85 -0.26
C ALA A 71 12.94 -11.61 0.22
N LYS A 72 13.95 -10.89 0.75
CA LYS A 72 15.17 -11.49 1.35
C LYS A 72 14.92 -12.11 2.72
N GLY A 73 13.77 -11.88 3.36
CA GLY A 73 13.46 -12.37 4.71
C GLY A 73 14.12 -11.58 5.84
N GLU A 74 14.70 -10.43 5.55
CA GLU A 74 15.27 -9.53 6.55
C GLU A 74 14.17 -8.87 7.40
N TYR A 75 13.03 -8.59 6.76
CA TYR A 75 11.81 -8.10 7.42
C TYR A 75 10.67 -9.08 7.24
N GLU A 76 9.91 -9.27 8.32
CA GLU A 76 8.83 -10.26 8.36
C GLU A 76 7.54 -9.70 7.75
N MET A 77 7.22 -8.45 8.03
CA MET A 77 5.98 -7.81 7.60
C MET A 77 6.25 -6.45 6.93
N GLY A 78 5.49 -6.14 5.88
CA GLY A 78 5.46 -4.83 5.25
C GLY A 78 4.07 -4.22 5.25
N LEU A 79 4.00 -2.90 5.39
CA LEU A 79 2.78 -2.10 5.28
C LEU A 79 2.94 -1.15 4.10
N PHE A 80 2.21 -1.42 3.02
CA PHE A 80 2.28 -0.70 1.75
C PHE A 80 0.89 -0.56 1.13
N ASN A 81 0.73 0.34 0.17
CA ASN A 81 -0.47 0.34 -0.66
C ASN A 81 -0.65 -1.02 -1.34
N ILE A 82 -1.88 -1.51 -1.40
CA ILE A 82 -2.17 -2.86 -1.91
C ILE A 82 -1.77 -3.03 -3.38
N SER A 83 -1.90 -1.98 -4.20
CA SER A 83 -1.46 -1.96 -5.60
C SER A 83 0.05 -2.09 -5.79
N GLU A 84 0.82 -1.83 -4.73
CA GLU A 84 2.27 -1.78 -4.74
C GLU A 84 2.88 -2.91 -3.89
N ALA A 85 2.05 -3.70 -3.19
CA ALA A 85 2.50 -4.62 -2.14
C ALA A 85 3.22 -5.85 -2.68
N THR A 86 3.00 -6.24 -3.93
CA THR A 86 3.50 -7.51 -4.49
C THR A 86 4.66 -7.31 -5.45
N ILE A 87 5.71 -8.12 -5.26
CA ILE A 87 6.82 -8.36 -6.19
C ILE A 87 7.17 -9.85 -6.12
N PRO A 88 7.99 -10.40 -7.02
CA PRO A 88 8.48 -11.76 -6.87
C PRO A 88 9.09 -12.01 -5.48
N GLY A 89 8.66 -13.08 -4.81
CA GLY A 89 9.08 -13.42 -3.44
C GLY A 89 8.30 -12.71 -2.33
N VAL A 90 7.33 -11.86 -2.66
CA VAL A 90 6.46 -11.18 -1.67
C VAL A 90 5.00 -11.43 -2.00
N VAL A 91 4.23 -11.81 -0.99
CA VAL A 91 2.78 -12.04 -1.10
C VAL A 91 1.99 -11.13 -0.16
N LEU A 92 0.78 -10.80 -0.59
CA LEU A 92 -0.17 -10.05 0.22
C LEU A 92 -0.75 -10.94 1.32
N ALA A 93 -0.68 -10.52 2.58
CA ALA A 93 -1.39 -11.17 3.69
C ALA A 93 -2.90 -10.89 3.63
N GLY A 94 -3.26 -9.65 3.37
CA GLY A 94 -4.63 -9.18 3.22
C GLY A 94 -4.67 -7.66 3.22
N PRO A 95 -5.81 -7.05 2.89
CA PRO A 95 -6.03 -5.63 3.09
C PRO A 95 -6.11 -5.30 4.58
N VAL A 96 -5.85 -4.04 4.94
CA VAL A 96 -6.17 -3.53 6.28
C VAL A 96 -7.68 -3.60 6.48
N PRO A 97 -8.19 -4.18 7.58
CA PRO A 97 -9.62 -4.37 7.76
C PRO A 97 -10.34 -3.06 8.11
N ALA A 98 -11.60 -2.94 7.67
CA ALA A 98 -12.47 -1.87 8.15
C ALA A 98 -12.73 -2.03 9.68
N PRO A 99 -12.83 -0.94 10.46
CA PRO A 99 -12.80 0.46 10.08
C PRO A 99 -11.39 1.09 10.07
N LEU A 100 -10.32 0.31 10.20
CA LEU A 100 -8.92 0.84 10.22
C LEU A 100 -8.42 1.19 8.82
N GLN A 101 -9.04 0.66 7.78
CA GLN A 101 -8.62 0.88 6.40
C GLN A 101 -8.70 2.37 6.04
N ASP A 102 -7.66 2.85 5.38
CA ASP A 102 -7.59 4.16 4.76
C ASP A 102 -7.17 4.02 3.30
N HIS A 103 -7.48 5.00 2.47
CA HIS A 103 -7.31 4.91 1.03
C HIS A 103 -6.36 5.99 0.51
N THR A 104 -5.57 5.63 -0.48
CA THR A 104 -4.84 6.58 -1.32
C THR A 104 -5.67 6.82 -2.57
N SER A 105 -6.08 8.07 -2.80
CA SER A 105 -6.74 8.48 -4.04
C SER A 105 -5.70 8.98 -5.04
N TYR A 106 -5.91 8.61 -6.29
CA TYR A 106 -5.11 9.09 -7.42
C TYR A 106 -6.00 9.95 -8.31
N ASP A 107 -5.65 11.21 -8.47
CA ASP A 107 -6.36 12.17 -9.30
C ASP A 107 -5.52 12.54 -10.51
N ALA A 108 -6.16 12.82 -11.63
CA ALA A 108 -5.48 13.26 -12.84
C ALA A 108 -6.22 14.41 -13.50
N ALA A 109 -5.46 15.35 -14.06
CA ALA A 109 -6.01 16.50 -14.76
C ALA A 109 -5.19 16.85 -16.01
N VAL A 110 -5.83 17.48 -16.99
CA VAL A 110 -5.14 18.03 -18.16
C VAL A 110 -4.51 19.36 -17.78
N LEU A 111 -3.20 19.50 -17.96
CA LEU A 111 -2.52 20.76 -17.70
C LEU A 111 -3.01 21.87 -18.63
N ALA A 112 -3.15 23.10 -18.12
CA ALA A 112 -3.56 24.25 -18.88
C ALA A 112 -2.63 24.54 -20.09
N GLY A 113 -1.34 24.29 -19.94
CA GLY A 113 -0.32 24.43 -20.98
C GLY A 113 -0.02 23.17 -21.80
N ALA A 114 -0.84 22.11 -21.71
CA ALA A 114 -0.58 20.88 -22.46
C ALA A 114 -0.60 21.16 -23.99
N PRO A 115 0.42 20.67 -24.73
CA PRO A 115 0.50 20.92 -26.17
C PRO A 115 -0.59 20.20 -26.96
N ASN A 116 -1.12 19.10 -26.45
CA ASN A 116 -2.24 18.33 -27.05
C ASN A 116 -3.31 18.02 -25.99
N LYS A 117 -4.16 19.00 -25.72
CA LYS A 117 -5.23 18.88 -24.70
C LYS A 117 -6.29 17.83 -25.09
N GLU A 118 -6.58 17.70 -26.37
CA GLU A 118 -7.59 16.76 -26.85
C GLU A 118 -7.13 15.31 -26.60
N ALA A 119 -5.92 14.97 -26.97
CA ALA A 119 -5.35 13.65 -26.71
C ALA A 119 -5.25 13.37 -25.19
N ALA A 120 -4.84 14.36 -24.40
CA ALA A 120 -4.77 14.22 -22.95
C ALA A 120 -6.17 13.99 -22.34
N ALA A 121 -7.19 14.72 -22.78
CA ALA A 121 -8.57 14.50 -22.35
C ALA A 121 -9.10 13.12 -22.78
N GLY A 122 -8.78 12.69 -24.01
CA GLY A 122 -9.10 11.36 -24.52
C GLY A 122 -8.46 10.26 -23.67
N PHE A 123 -7.20 10.42 -23.29
CA PHE A 123 -6.51 9.49 -22.38
C PHE A 123 -7.18 9.44 -20.99
N LEU A 124 -7.49 10.58 -20.40
CA LEU A 124 -8.18 10.61 -19.11
C LEU A 124 -9.53 9.91 -19.19
N LYS A 125 -10.33 10.18 -20.23
CA LYS A 125 -11.61 9.50 -20.46
C LYS A 125 -11.44 7.97 -20.60
N TYR A 126 -10.37 7.52 -21.23
CA TYR A 126 -10.06 6.10 -21.34
C TYR A 126 -9.72 5.48 -19.98
N VAL A 127 -8.76 6.07 -19.23
CA VAL A 127 -8.28 5.50 -17.95
C VAL A 127 -9.31 5.57 -16.83
N THR A 128 -10.23 6.54 -16.87
CA THR A 128 -11.33 6.63 -15.91
C THR A 128 -12.60 5.90 -16.35
N GLY A 129 -12.61 5.38 -17.57
CA GLY A 129 -13.77 4.71 -18.15
C GLY A 129 -13.77 3.19 -18.01
N LYS A 130 -14.89 2.58 -18.41
CA LYS A 130 -15.06 1.12 -18.42
C LYS A 130 -13.94 0.34 -19.11
N PRO A 131 -13.33 0.81 -20.22
CA PRO A 131 -12.25 0.05 -20.88
C PRO A 131 -11.04 -0.24 -19.98
N ALA A 132 -10.72 0.66 -19.03
CA ALA A 132 -9.59 0.50 -18.13
C ALA A 132 -9.93 -0.25 -16.82
N ALA A 133 -11.21 -0.47 -16.52
CA ALA A 133 -11.65 -1.01 -15.24
C ALA A 133 -11.02 -2.38 -14.90
N ALA A 134 -10.88 -3.28 -15.89
CA ALA A 134 -10.25 -4.58 -15.68
C ALA A 134 -8.75 -4.45 -15.33
N THR A 135 -8.06 -3.49 -15.94
CA THR A 135 -6.64 -3.19 -15.67
C THR A 135 -6.46 -2.66 -14.25
N TRP A 136 -7.31 -1.71 -13.83
CA TRP A 136 -7.29 -1.20 -12.46
C TRP A 136 -7.54 -2.29 -11.44
N LYS A 137 -8.58 -3.10 -11.66
CA LYS A 137 -8.88 -4.23 -10.78
C LYS A 137 -7.72 -5.23 -10.68
N ALA A 138 -7.05 -5.54 -11.80
CA ALA A 138 -5.88 -6.41 -11.80
C ALA A 138 -4.69 -5.80 -11.02
N ALA A 139 -4.61 -4.47 -10.95
CA ALA A 139 -3.63 -3.73 -10.14
C ALA A 139 -4.07 -3.51 -8.68
N ASN A 140 -5.18 -4.08 -8.22
CA ASN A 140 -5.80 -3.84 -6.91
C ASN A 140 -6.13 -2.36 -6.67
N ILE A 141 -6.59 -1.67 -7.72
CA ILE A 141 -7.07 -0.28 -7.65
C ILE A 141 -8.56 -0.29 -7.98
N ASP A 142 -9.36 0.30 -7.10
CA ASP A 142 -10.77 0.51 -7.33
C ASP A 142 -10.96 1.75 -8.20
N ALA A 143 -11.56 1.59 -9.38
CA ALA A 143 -11.99 2.70 -10.22
C ALA A 143 -13.32 3.24 -9.68
N MET A 144 -13.40 4.54 -9.44
CA MET A 144 -14.64 5.21 -9.05
C MET A 144 -15.56 5.45 -10.24
#